data_34ad8dd4b9da7ada8051626e95f77054
#
_entry.id   34ad8dd4b9da7ada8051626e95f77054
#
_cell.length_a   1.000
_cell.length_b   1.000
_cell.length_c   1.000
_cell.angle_alpha   90.00
_cell.angle_beta   90.00
_cell.angle_gamma   90.00
#
_symmetry.space_group_name_H-M   'P 1'
#
loop_
_entity.id
_entity.type
_entity.pdbx_description
1 polymer ?
#
loop_
_entity_poly.entity_id
_entity_poly.type
_entity_poly.pdbx_seq_one_letter_code
_entity_poly.pdbx_strand_id
1 'polypeptide(L)'
;MAFFEGNNMTGGYGKGPNIINSCSLNVERGEIVSILGPNGAGKSTAMKAMLGLLNLKSGSVVIEDQDISKFSPQERVQRGISFVPQTKNVFSELTVRENLEIGGFLRKDDIDIVINQIYELFPILAEKRDQVVGQLSGGQRQQVALGRALMIQPSVLMLDEPTAGVSPIVMDELFEHIVKVKKTGVAIIMVEQNAKQALSISDRGYVLVTGENKFEGSGKELLNDPEVRRSFLGA
;
A
#
# COMPACT_ATOMS: atom_id res chain seq x y z
N MET A 1 -19.45 1.32 -9.76
CA MET A 1 -18.72 1.68 -8.54
C MET A 1 -17.31 1.13 -8.67
N ALA A 2 -16.32 1.80 -8.08
CA ALA A 2 -14.95 1.29 -8.08
C ALA A 2 -14.86 -0.02 -7.25
N PHE A 3 -13.79 -0.79 -7.49
CA PHE A 3 -13.60 -2.07 -6.80
C PHE A 3 -13.38 -1.90 -5.28
N PHE A 4 -12.55 -0.92 -4.89
CA PHE A 4 -12.33 -0.55 -3.49
C PHE A 4 -12.28 0.96 -3.37
N GLU A 5 -13.09 1.54 -2.48
CA GLU A 5 -13.25 2.98 -2.38
C GLU A 5 -13.47 3.46 -0.94
N GLY A 6 -12.93 4.63 -0.66
CA GLY A 6 -13.25 5.45 0.52
C GLY A 6 -13.93 6.71 0.05
N ASN A 7 -15.18 6.94 0.49
CA ASN A 7 -16.01 8.03 0.02
C ASN A 7 -16.20 9.10 1.08
N ASN A 8 -15.81 10.36 0.76
CA ASN A 8 -15.97 11.54 1.63
C ASN A 8 -15.51 11.29 3.08
N MET A 9 -14.39 10.57 3.22
CA MET A 9 -13.85 10.18 4.52
C MET A 9 -13.44 11.41 5.33
N THR A 10 -13.99 11.55 6.53
CA THR A 10 -13.62 12.57 7.49
C THR A 10 -13.27 11.94 8.82
N GLY A 11 -12.10 12.26 9.38
CA GLY A 11 -11.66 11.66 10.64
C GLY A 11 -10.27 12.08 11.06
N GLY A 12 -9.90 11.61 12.24
CA GLY A 12 -8.60 11.84 12.90
C GLY A 12 -8.38 10.84 14.03
N TYR A 13 -7.32 10.97 14.80
CA TYR A 13 -6.99 10.04 15.88
C TYR A 13 -7.71 10.40 17.18
N GLY A 14 -8.37 9.42 17.78
CA GLY A 14 -9.06 9.57 19.08
C GLY A 14 -10.12 10.67 19.05
N LYS A 15 -10.07 11.58 20.04
CA LYS A 15 -10.96 12.75 20.13
C LYS A 15 -10.33 14.02 19.53
N GLY A 16 -9.20 13.87 18.83
CA GLY A 16 -8.46 14.98 18.23
C GLY A 16 -9.16 15.62 17.03
N PRO A 17 -8.53 16.65 16.42
CA PRO A 17 -9.03 17.29 15.22
C PRO A 17 -9.05 16.29 14.04
N ASN A 18 -9.85 16.64 13.03
CA ASN A 18 -9.81 15.89 11.78
C ASN A 18 -8.45 16.09 11.09
N ILE A 19 -7.91 15.02 10.55
CA ILE A 19 -6.70 15.03 9.72
C ILE A 19 -7.08 14.85 8.26
N ILE A 20 -8.15 14.11 7.99
CA ILE A 20 -8.77 14.01 6.67
C ILE A 20 -10.16 14.64 6.71
N ASN A 21 -10.53 15.35 5.65
CA ASN A 21 -11.78 16.10 5.52
C ASN A 21 -12.37 15.83 4.13
N SER A 22 -13.49 15.11 4.08
CA SER A 22 -14.16 14.70 2.84
C SER A 22 -13.21 14.08 1.79
N CYS A 23 -12.17 13.38 2.25
CA CYS A 23 -11.20 12.75 1.36
C CYS A 23 -11.84 11.54 0.67
N SER A 24 -11.70 11.47 -0.65
CA SER A 24 -12.20 10.34 -1.45
C SER A 24 -11.06 9.71 -2.24
N LEU A 25 -10.98 8.38 -2.19
CA LEU A 25 -9.95 7.58 -2.85
C LEU A 25 -10.61 6.32 -3.41
N ASN A 26 -10.23 5.91 -4.60
CA ASN A 26 -10.70 4.64 -5.14
C ASN A 26 -9.63 3.97 -5.99
N VAL A 27 -9.78 2.66 -6.18
CA VAL A 27 -8.90 1.84 -7.03
C VAL A 27 -9.71 0.71 -7.68
N GLU A 28 -9.35 0.40 -8.93
CA GLU A 28 -9.90 -0.73 -9.68
C GLU A 28 -9.01 -1.98 -9.55
N ARG A 29 -9.53 -3.15 -9.93
CA ARG A 29 -8.72 -4.37 -9.99
C ARG A 29 -7.57 -4.23 -11.00
N GLY A 30 -6.38 -4.63 -10.61
CA GLY A 30 -5.19 -4.53 -11.46
C GLY A 30 -4.77 -3.08 -11.77
N GLU A 31 -5.13 -2.14 -10.92
CA GLU A 31 -4.74 -0.73 -10.98
C GLU A 31 -3.73 -0.39 -9.89
N ILE A 32 -2.78 0.49 -10.17
CA ILE A 32 -1.93 1.16 -9.18
C ILE A 32 -2.41 2.60 -9.05
N VAL A 33 -2.79 2.97 -7.82
CA VAL A 33 -3.16 4.34 -7.45
C VAL A 33 -2.18 4.88 -6.42
N SER A 34 -1.51 5.99 -6.73
CA SER A 34 -0.61 6.66 -5.79
C SER A 34 -1.29 7.82 -5.08
N ILE A 35 -1.05 7.91 -3.78
CA ILE A 35 -1.45 9.04 -2.93
C ILE A 35 -0.22 9.87 -2.62
N LEU A 36 -0.22 11.11 -3.07
CA LEU A 36 0.87 12.06 -2.98
C LEU A 36 0.49 13.26 -2.13
N GLY A 37 1.46 14.07 -1.78
CA GLY A 37 1.26 15.30 -1.02
C GLY A 37 2.35 15.54 0.01
N PRO A 38 2.42 16.73 0.61
CA PRO A 38 3.43 17.08 1.59
C PRO A 38 3.32 16.24 2.87
N ASN A 39 4.36 16.30 3.71
CA ASN A 39 4.30 15.68 5.04
C ASN A 39 3.17 16.33 5.84
N GLY A 40 2.40 15.49 6.54
CA GLY A 40 1.21 15.95 7.27
C GLY A 40 -0.07 16.17 6.41
N ALA A 41 -0.04 15.92 5.10
CA ALA A 41 -1.21 16.07 4.23
C ALA A 41 -2.35 15.06 4.50
N GLY A 42 -2.14 14.07 5.38
CA GLY A 42 -3.18 13.09 5.70
C GLY A 42 -3.10 11.77 4.90
N LYS A 43 -2.08 11.57 4.07
CA LYS A 43 -1.92 10.37 3.21
C LYS A 43 -2.05 9.05 3.96
N SER A 44 -1.15 8.80 4.91
CA SER A 44 -1.18 7.57 5.74
C SER A 44 -2.43 7.51 6.63
N THR A 45 -3.02 8.67 6.97
CA THR A 45 -4.28 8.72 7.72
C THR A 45 -5.46 8.25 6.87
N ALA A 46 -5.54 8.69 5.62
CA ALA A 46 -6.55 8.22 4.67
C ALA A 46 -6.44 6.71 4.43
N MET A 47 -5.21 6.21 4.23
CA MET A 47 -4.94 4.78 4.11
C MET A 47 -5.37 4.01 5.36
N LYS A 48 -5.02 4.49 6.56
CA LYS A 48 -5.43 3.86 7.84
C LYS A 48 -6.94 3.89 8.05
N ALA A 49 -7.64 4.91 7.57
CA ALA A 49 -9.11 4.95 7.57
C ALA A 49 -9.70 3.84 6.69
N MET A 50 -9.16 3.67 5.48
CA MET A 50 -9.56 2.58 4.58
C MET A 50 -9.24 1.18 5.13
N LEU A 51 -8.27 1.06 6.03
CA LEU A 51 -7.93 -0.19 6.74
C LEU A 51 -8.78 -0.44 8.00
N GLY A 52 -9.57 0.53 8.45
CA GLY A 52 -10.30 0.44 9.72
C GLY A 52 -9.44 0.66 10.97
N LEU A 53 -8.22 1.16 10.81
CA LEU A 53 -7.34 1.55 11.91
C LEU A 53 -7.68 2.93 12.48
N LEU A 54 -8.60 3.63 11.86
CA LEU A 54 -9.11 4.93 12.25
C LEU A 54 -10.63 4.95 12.10
N ASN A 55 -11.33 5.36 13.16
CA ASN A 55 -12.78 5.51 13.10
C ASN A 55 -13.14 6.79 12.33
N LEU A 56 -13.89 6.63 11.25
CA LEU A 56 -14.45 7.75 10.51
C LEU A 56 -15.53 8.46 11.34
N LYS A 57 -15.53 9.80 11.31
CA LYS A 57 -16.63 10.63 11.82
C LYS A 57 -17.76 10.74 10.79
N SER A 58 -17.41 10.71 9.50
CA SER A 58 -18.35 10.65 8.37
C SER A 58 -17.65 10.05 7.15
N GLY A 59 -18.44 9.69 6.13
CA GLY A 59 -17.99 8.98 4.94
C GLY A 59 -18.12 7.48 5.08
N SER A 60 -17.69 6.75 4.06
CA SER A 60 -17.78 5.29 4.01
C SER A 60 -16.56 4.66 3.35
N VAL A 61 -16.36 3.37 3.61
CA VAL A 61 -15.39 2.52 2.91
C VAL A 61 -16.15 1.34 2.33
N VAL A 62 -15.99 1.11 1.02
CA VAL A 62 -16.74 0.10 0.28
C VAL A 62 -15.77 -0.79 -0.51
N ILE A 63 -16.00 -2.09 -0.53
CA ILE A 63 -15.31 -3.06 -1.38
C ILE A 63 -16.37 -3.95 -2.06
N GLU A 64 -16.30 -4.09 -3.39
CA GLU A 64 -17.24 -4.89 -4.16
C GLU A 64 -18.71 -4.59 -3.80
N ASP A 65 -19.06 -3.30 -3.80
CA ASP A 65 -20.38 -2.77 -3.43
C ASP A 65 -20.82 -3.05 -1.98
N GLN A 66 -19.96 -3.65 -1.15
CA GLN A 66 -20.23 -3.88 0.27
C GLN A 66 -19.63 -2.76 1.12
N ASP A 67 -20.45 -2.09 1.91
CA ASP A 67 -20.00 -1.15 2.95
C ASP A 67 -19.30 -1.90 4.09
N ILE A 68 -18.01 -1.62 4.25
CA ILE A 68 -17.15 -2.18 5.29
C ILE A 68 -16.72 -1.13 6.32
N SER A 69 -17.38 0.03 6.36
CA SER A 69 -16.98 1.15 7.22
C SER A 69 -16.91 0.77 8.70
N LYS A 70 -17.78 -0.15 9.14
CA LYS A 70 -17.86 -0.63 10.52
C LYS A 70 -17.05 -1.90 10.80
N PHE A 71 -16.40 -2.47 9.78
CA PHE A 71 -15.61 -3.68 9.94
C PHE A 71 -14.30 -3.35 10.68
N SER A 72 -13.91 -4.23 11.59
CA SER A 72 -12.60 -4.20 12.22
C SER A 72 -11.47 -4.41 11.18
N PRO A 73 -10.23 -4.03 11.48
CA PRO A 73 -9.09 -4.31 10.60
C PRO A 73 -8.96 -5.81 10.26
N GLN A 74 -9.23 -6.69 11.23
CA GLN A 74 -9.18 -8.14 11.03
C GLN A 74 -10.21 -8.62 10.00
N GLU A 75 -11.45 -8.12 10.10
CA GLU A 75 -12.50 -8.45 9.13
C GLU A 75 -12.17 -7.92 7.74
N ARG A 76 -11.51 -6.75 7.62
CA ARG A 76 -11.05 -6.21 6.33
C ARG A 76 -9.92 -7.08 5.74
N VAL A 77 -8.98 -7.55 6.55
CA VAL A 77 -7.94 -8.50 6.10
C VAL A 77 -8.57 -9.80 5.60
N GLN A 78 -9.57 -10.34 6.30
CA GLN A 78 -10.31 -11.53 5.86
C GLN A 78 -11.07 -11.32 4.54
N ARG A 79 -11.35 -10.07 4.17
CA ARG A 79 -11.92 -9.67 2.86
C ARG A 79 -10.88 -9.44 1.78
N GLY A 80 -9.61 -9.79 2.04
CA GLY A 80 -8.53 -9.70 1.08
C GLY A 80 -7.87 -8.32 0.99
N ILE A 81 -7.97 -7.48 2.02
CA ILE A 81 -7.22 -6.21 2.09
C ILE A 81 -5.95 -6.46 2.89
N SER A 82 -4.79 -6.26 2.26
CA SER A 82 -3.48 -6.38 2.90
C SER A 82 -2.78 -5.04 3.00
N PHE A 83 -1.89 -4.91 4.00
CA PHE A 83 -1.20 -3.65 4.29
C PHE A 83 0.27 -3.87 4.64
N VAL A 84 1.14 -3.09 4.02
CA VAL A 84 2.56 -2.98 4.37
C VAL A 84 2.80 -1.60 4.98
N PRO A 85 3.02 -1.50 6.29
CA PRO A 85 3.34 -0.23 6.94
C PRO A 85 4.78 0.20 6.61
N GLN A 86 5.06 1.50 6.69
CA GLN A 86 6.38 2.09 6.46
C GLN A 86 7.46 1.49 7.37
N THR A 87 7.14 1.24 8.63
CA THR A 87 8.09 0.75 9.65
C THR A 87 7.55 -0.50 10.33
N LYS A 88 8.46 -1.29 10.94
CA LYS A 88 8.12 -2.53 11.65
C LYS A 88 7.32 -3.51 10.79
N ASN A 89 7.64 -3.55 9.50
CA ASN A 89 6.95 -4.33 8.50
C ASN A 89 7.46 -5.76 8.34
N VAL A 90 8.50 -6.16 9.10
CA VAL A 90 9.06 -7.51 9.15
C VAL A 90 9.40 -7.91 10.58
N PHE A 91 9.50 -9.20 10.84
CA PHE A 91 10.02 -9.78 12.09
C PHE A 91 11.51 -10.03 11.92
N SER A 92 12.34 -9.13 12.45
CA SER A 92 13.79 -9.11 12.23
C SER A 92 14.52 -10.33 12.78
N GLU A 93 13.98 -10.94 13.86
CA GLU A 93 14.57 -12.11 14.54
C GLU A 93 14.23 -13.44 13.87
N LEU A 94 13.30 -13.43 12.93
CA LEU A 94 12.85 -14.61 12.21
C LEU A 94 13.51 -14.70 10.83
N THR A 95 13.54 -15.89 10.27
CA THR A 95 14.00 -16.13 8.90
C THR A 95 13.03 -15.56 7.87
N VAL A 96 13.46 -15.50 6.61
CA VAL A 96 12.60 -15.10 5.48
C VAL A 96 11.38 -16.03 5.42
N ARG A 97 11.60 -17.36 5.48
CA ARG A 97 10.51 -18.34 5.42
C ARG A 97 9.52 -18.15 6.55
N GLU A 98 9.98 -18.04 7.80
CA GLU A 98 9.11 -17.82 8.96
C GLU A 98 8.30 -16.50 8.85
N ASN A 99 8.89 -15.44 8.30
CA ASN A 99 8.14 -14.20 8.01
C ASN A 99 6.99 -14.44 7.02
N LEU A 100 7.23 -15.23 5.96
CA LEU A 100 6.19 -15.59 4.99
C LEU A 100 5.11 -16.45 5.65
N GLU A 101 5.48 -17.47 6.41
CA GLU A 101 4.55 -18.38 7.13
C GLU A 101 3.60 -17.58 8.05
N ILE A 102 4.13 -16.60 8.81
CA ILE A 102 3.29 -15.69 9.62
C ILE A 102 2.33 -14.89 8.75
N GLY A 103 2.77 -14.45 7.55
CA GLY A 103 1.90 -13.77 6.59
C GLY A 103 0.71 -14.62 6.14
N GLY A 104 0.90 -15.94 6.07
CA GLY A 104 -0.13 -16.91 5.73
C GLY A 104 -0.99 -17.40 6.90
N PHE A 105 -0.89 -16.82 8.09
CA PHE A 105 -1.56 -17.28 9.32
C PHE A 105 -3.08 -17.52 9.17
N LEU A 106 -3.77 -16.74 8.34
CA LEU A 106 -5.22 -16.88 8.13
C LEU A 106 -5.59 -17.99 7.13
N ARG A 107 -4.62 -18.59 6.44
CA ARG A 107 -4.84 -19.62 5.43
C ARG A 107 -5.11 -20.98 6.07
N LYS A 108 -5.89 -21.79 5.36
CA LYS A 108 -6.21 -23.18 5.77
C LYS A 108 -5.75 -24.19 4.74
N ASP A 109 -5.25 -23.74 3.61
CA ASP A 109 -4.71 -24.53 2.51
C ASP A 109 -3.19 -24.71 2.63
N ASP A 110 -2.60 -25.39 1.67
CA ASP A 110 -1.14 -25.62 1.65
C ASP A 110 -0.39 -24.30 1.42
N ILE A 111 0.22 -23.82 2.49
CA ILE A 111 0.96 -22.57 2.51
C ILE A 111 2.20 -22.62 1.61
N ASP A 112 2.81 -23.81 1.40
CA ASP A 112 4.03 -23.95 0.59
C ASP A 112 3.77 -23.61 -0.88
N ILE A 113 2.56 -23.87 -1.38
CA ILE A 113 2.17 -23.45 -2.74
C ILE A 113 2.31 -21.94 -2.88
N VAL A 114 1.81 -21.18 -1.91
CA VAL A 114 1.85 -19.71 -1.97
C VAL A 114 3.27 -19.20 -1.71
N ILE A 115 4.03 -19.81 -0.80
CA ILE A 115 5.44 -19.47 -0.58
C ILE A 115 6.23 -19.61 -1.89
N ASN A 116 6.01 -20.68 -2.66
CA ASN A 116 6.68 -20.87 -3.95
C ASN A 116 6.28 -19.79 -4.96
N GLN A 117 5.02 -19.38 -5.02
CA GLN A 117 4.59 -18.24 -5.85
C GLN A 117 5.27 -16.92 -5.44
N ILE A 118 5.46 -16.69 -4.13
CA ILE A 118 6.20 -15.54 -3.64
C ILE A 118 7.67 -15.61 -4.04
N TYR A 119 8.28 -16.80 -4.01
CA TYR A 119 9.66 -17.01 -4.46
C TYR A 119 9.83 -16.78 -5.97
N GLU A 120 8.83 -17.10 -6.79
CA GLU A 120 8.83 -16.76 -8.22
C GLU A 120 8.77 -15.25 -8.46
N LEU A 121 7.98 -14.51 -7.65
CA LEU A 121 7.91 -13.05 -7.70
C LEU A 121 9.19 -12.37 -7.19
N PHE A 122 9.82 -12.95 -6.15
CA PHE A 122 10.99 -12.42 -5.45
C PHE A 122 12.07 -13.49 -5.30
N PRO A 123 12.84 -13.82 -6.37
CA PRO A 123 13.80 -14.93 -6.35
C PRO A 123 14.84 -14.86 -5.22
N ILE A 124 15.25 -13.66 -4.83
CA ILE A 124 16.18 -13.43 -3.73
C ILE A 124 15.65 -13.97 -2.39
N LEU A 125 14.33 -14.03 -2.20
CA LEU A 125 13.73 -14.58 -0.98
C LEU A 125 13.87 -16.11 -0.93
N ALA A 126 13.85 -16.79 -2.09
CA ALA A 126 14.12 -18.23 -2.17
C ALA A 126 15.57 -18.53 -1.81
N GLU A 127 16.52 -17.75 -2.35
CA GLU A 127 17.97 -17.92 -2.07
C GLU A 127 18.29 -17.71 -0.58
N LYS A 128 17.56 -16.81 0.07
CA LYS A 128 17.79 -16.39 1.46
C LYS A 128 16.74 -16.93 2.44
N ARG A 129 15.98 -17.95 2.06
CA ARG A 129 14.82 -18.45 2.82
C ARG A 129 15.12 -18.77 4.29
N ASP A 130 16.31 -19.30 4.56
CA ASP A 130 16.75 -19.72 5.90
C ASP A 130 17.57 -18.62 6.62
N GLN A 131 17.78 -17.44 5.98
CA GLN A 131 18.51 -16.32 6.58
C GLN A 131 17.60 -15.47 7.45
N VAL A 132 18.09 -15.06 8.62
CA VAL A 132 17.41 -14.14 9.54
C VAL A 132 17.25 -12.76 8.88
N VAL A 133 16.00 -12.22 8.89
CA VAL A 133 15.65 -11.00 8.15
C VAL A 133 16.43 -9.77 8.62
N GLY A 134 16.80 -9.70 9.89
CA GLY A 134 17.62 -8.61 10.43
C GLY A 134 18.99 -8.47 9.74
N GLN A 135 19.53 -9.53 9.12
CA GLN A 135 20.80 -9.54 8.41
C GLN A 135 20.69 -9.12 6.93
N LEU A 136 19.47 -8.94 6.43
CA LEU A 136 19.21 -8.56 5.03
C LEU A 136 19.44 -7.06 4.80
N SER A 137 19.68 -6.68 3.53
CA SER A 137 19.67 -5.27 3.13
C SER A 137 18.29 -4.62 3.31
N GLY A 138 18.22 -3.29 3.31
CA GLY A 138 16.94 -2.56 3.41
C GLY A 138 15.96 -2.98 2.32
N GLY A 139 16.39 -3.07 1.07
CA GLY A 139 15.55 -3.49 -0.05
C GLY A 139 15.09 -4.94 0.05
N GLN A 140 15.97 -5.85 0.48
CA GLN A 140 15.58 -7.25 0.71
C GLN A 140 14.53 -7.36 1.83
N ARG A 141 14.66 -6.57 2.90
CA ARG A 141 13.60 -6.51 3.95
C ARG A 141 12.27 -6.01 3.40
N GLN A 142 12.29 -5.02 2.49
CA GLN A 142 11.06 -4.56 1.85
C GLN A 142 10.43 -5.65 0.96
N GLN A 143 11.24 -6.44 0.24
CA GLN A 143 10.73 -7.58 -0.51
C GLN A 143 10.12 -8.65 0.42
N VAL A 144 10.71 -8.92 1.60
CA VAL A 144 10.10 -9.79 2.62
C VAL A 144 8.75 -9.22 3.10
N ALA A 145 8.66 -7.91 3.35
CA ALA A 145 7.43 -7.26 3.78
C ALA A 145 6.32 -7.38 2.72
N LEU A 146 6.67 -7.15 1.44
CA LEU A 146 5.75 -7.35 0.31
C LEU A 146 5.33 -8.82 0.20
N GLY A 147 6.29 -9.76 0.21
CA GLY A 147 6.00 -11.20 0.16
C GLY A 147 5.06 -11.63 1.28
N ARG A 148 5.32 -11.19 2.51
CA ARG A 148 4.47 -11.46 3.66
C ARG A 148 3.04 -10.95 3.48
N ALA A 149 2.87 -9.74 2.93
CA ALA A 149 1.56 -9.15 2.67
C ALA A 149 0.81 -9.90 1.56
N LEU A 150 1.51 -10.50 0.61
CA LEU A 150 0.94 -11.27 -0.50
C LEU A 150 0.55 -12.70 -0.09
N MET A 151 1.02 -13.21 1.04
CA MET A 151 0.71 -14.57 1.51
C MET A 151 -0.78 -14.85 1.66
N ILE A 152 -1.60 -13.86 1.98
CA ILE A 152 -3.06 -14.03 2.03
C ILE A 152 -3.72 -13.99 0.64
N GLN A 153 -2.95 -13.83 -0.45
CA GLN A 153 -3.43 -13.62 -1.82
C GLN A 153 -4.48 -12.48 -1.87
N PRO A 154 -4.08 -11.26 -1.51
CA PRO A 154 -5.02 -10.17 -1.35
C PRO A 154 -5.63 -9.73 -2.68
N SER A 155 -6.85 -9.22 -2.63
CA SER A 155 -7.48 -8.49 -3.74
C SER A 155 -7.07 -7.01 -3.77
N VAL A 156 -6.72 -6.46 -2.58
CA VAL A 156 -6.22 -5.09 -2.40
C VAL A 156 -4.91 -5.12 -1.61
N LEU A 157 -3.87 -4.49 -2.12
CA LEU A 157 -2.59 -4.29 -1.44
C LEU A 157 -2.38 -2.80 -1.18
N MET A 158 -2.20 -2.44 0.08
CA MET A 158 -1.95 -1.06 0.50
C MET A 158 -0.50 -0.92 0.99
N LEU A 159 0.24 0.05 0.46
CA LEU A 159 1.67 0.25 0.69
C LEU A 159 1.92 1.65 1.25
N ASP A 160 2.44 1.75 2.47
CA ASP A 160 2.78 3.04 3.10
C ASP A 160 4.28 3.29 3.00
N GLU A 161 4.70 4.12 2.04
CA GLU A 161 6.07 4.50 1.73
C GLU A 161 7.02 3.27 1.57
N PRO A 162 6.71 2.33 0.66
CA PRO A 162 7.47 1.09 0.51
C PRO A 162 8.93 1.32 0.12
N THR A 163 9.28 2.49 -0.45
CA THR A 163 10.66 2.81 -0.85
C THR A 163 11.41 3.68 0.16
N ALA A 164 10.82 3.93 1.33
CA ALA A 164 11.48 4.78 2.34
C ALA A 164 12.81 4.18 2.83
N GLY A 165 13.87 4.98 2.77
CA GLY A 165 15.20 4.61 3.29
C GLY A 165 15.97 3.58 2.46
N VAL A 166 15.58 3.32 1.22
CA VAL A 166 16.36 2.47 0.28
C VAL A 166 17.12 3.32 -0.73
N SER A 167 18.16 2.73 -1.37
CA SER A 167 18.90 3.39 -2.42
C SER A 167 18.06 3.52 -3.71
N PRO A 168 18.40 4.46 -4.63
CA PRO A 168 17.66 4.64 -5.88
C PRO A 168 17.55 3.35 -6.73
N ILE A 169 18.63 2.57 -6.83
CA ILE A 169 18.64 1.30 -7.58
C ILE A 169 17.63 0.32 -6.98
N VAL A 170 17.63 0.18 -5.65
CA VAL A 170 16.70 -0.72 -4.94
C VAL A 170 15.25 -0.22 -5.04
N MET A 171 15.05 1.10 -5.09
CA MET A 171 13.74 1.71 -5.31
C MET A 171 13.16 1.29 -6.67
N ASP A 172 13.95 1.36 -7.74
CA ASP A 172 13.53 0.95 -9.07
C ASP A 172 13.16 -0.54 -9.10
N GLU A 173 13.97 -1.40 -8.47
CA GLU A 173 13.65 -2.84 -8.32
C GLU A 173 12.32 -3.07 -7.57
N LEU A 174 12.08 -2.33 -6.48
CA LEU A 174 10.82 -2.45 -5.73
C LEU A 174 9.61 -2.02 -6.56
N PHE A 175 9.73 -0.94 -7.33
CA PHE A 175 8.67 -0.50 -8.23
C PHE A 175 8.40 -1.53 -9.34
N GLU A 176 9.43 -2.18 -9.89
CA GLU A 176 9.24 -3.28 -10.84
C GLU A 176 8.47 -4.44 -10.21
N HIS A 177 8.77 -4.80 -8.96
CA HIS A 177 8.04 -5.84 -8.24
C HIS A 177 6.58 -5.44 -7.99
N ILE A 178 6.30 -4.18 -7.62
CA ILE A 178 4.93 -3.67 -7.45
C ILE A 178 4.16 -3.76 -8.79
N VAL A 179 4.79 -3.41 -9.90
CA VAL A 179 4.19 -3.57 -11.24
C VAL A 179 3.93 -5.05 -11.59
N LYS A 180 4.82 -5.97 -11.18
CA LYS A 180 4.56 -7.43 -11.36
C LYS A 180 3.36 -7.88 -10.54
N VAL A 181 3.23 -7.42 -9.29
CA VAL A 181 2.06 -7.71 -8.45
C VAL A 181 0.77 -7.18 -9.08
N LYS A 182 0.77 -5.95 -9.61
CA LYS A 182 -0.38 -5.40 -10.35
C LYS A 182 -0.86 -6.34 -11.46
N LYS A 183 0.09 -6.94 -12.22
CA LYS A 183 -0.24 -7.82 -13.36
C LYS A 183 -0.98 -9.10 -12.93
N THR A 184 -0.98 -9.46 -11.65
CA THR A 184 -1.77 -10.57 -11.12
C THR A 184 -3.23 -10.20 -10.85
N GLY A 185 -3.63 -8.94 -11.11
CA GLY A 185 -4.99 -8.44 -10.91
C GLY A 185 -5.25 -7.82 -9.54
N VAL A 186 -4.22 -7.69 -8.70
CA VAL A 186 -4.31 -7.04 -7.38
C VAL A 186 -4.49 -5.53 -7.57
N ALA A 187 -5.47 -4.94 -6.88
CA ALA A 187 -5.63 -3.50 -6.76
C ALA A 187 -4.58 -2.94 -5.79
N ILE A 188 -3.82 -1.91 -6.16
CA ILE A 188 -2.74 -1.39 -5.35
C ILE A 188 -2.98 0.08 -5.01
N ILE A 189 -3.00 0.42 -3.73
CA ILE A 189 -2.96 1.81 -3.24
C ILE A 189 -1.61 2.03 -2.59
N MET A 190 -0.88 3.04 -3.03
CA MET A 190 0.46 3.33 -2.54
C MET A 190 0.58 4.79 -2.08
N VAL A 191 1.08 5.01 -0.87
CA VAL A 191 1.56 6.33 -0.43
C VAL A 191 3.05 6.40 -0.71
N GLU A 192 3.52 7.46 -1.35
CA GLU A 192 4.93 7.68 -1.61
C GLU A 192 5.35 9.13 -1.45
N GLN A 193 6.62 9.34 -1.08
CA GLN A 193 7.26 10.65 -1.03
C GLN A 193 7.91 10.99 -2.37
N ASN A 194 8.49 10.01 -3.06
CA ASN A 194 9.06 10.19 -4.38
C ASN A 194 7.95 10.21 -5.45
N ALA A 195 7.26 11.36 -5.51
CA ALA A 195 6.08 11.52 -6.33
C ALA A 195 6.33 11.25 -7.82
N LYS A 196 7.50 11.64 -8.36
CA LYS A 196 7.83 11.46 -9.79
C LYS A 196 7.91 9.98 -10.15
N GLN A 197 8.64 9.18 -9.37
CA GLN A 197 8.77 7.74 -9.63
C GLN A 197 7.46 7.01 -9.35
N ALA A 198 6.75 7.34 -8.26
CA ALA A 198 5.45 6.75 -7.96
C ALA A 198 4.44 6.97 -9.11
N LEU A 199 4.31 8.20 -9.62
CA LEU A 199 3.42 8.50 -10.73
C LEU A 199 3.83 7.81 -12.05
N SER A 200 5.13 7.55 -12.26
CA SER A 200 5.60 6.89 -13.48
C SER A 200 5.10 5.45 -13.62
N ILE A 201 4.79 4.78 -12.51
CA ILE A 201 4.27 3.40 -12.49
C ILE A 201 2.76 3.34 -12.21
N SER A 202 2.14 4.48 -11.84
CA SER A 202 0.74 4.54 -11.46
C SER A 202 -0.17 4.77 -12.65
N ASP A 203 -1.31 4.09 -12.65
CA ASP A 203 -2.38 4.37 -13.61
C ASP A 203 -3.06 5.70 -13.27
N ARG A 204 -3.33 5.94 -11.97
CA ARG A 204 -3.89 7.20 -11.45
C ARG A 204 -3.17 7.63 -10.17
N GLY A 205 -3.39 8.88 -9.81
CA GLY A 205 -2.90 9.44 -8.56
C GLY A 205 -3.86 10.45 -7.96
N TYR A 206 -3.72 10.61 -6.66
CA TYR A 206 -4.36 11.65 -5.87
C TYR A 206 -3.29 12.50 -5.19
N VAL A 207 -3.47 13.81 -5.21
CA VAL A 207 -2.63 14.72 -4.42
C VAL A 207 -3.46 15.26 -3.27
N LEU A 208 -3.07 14.92 -2.05
CA LEU A 208 -3.71 15.41 -0.83
C LEU A 208 -2.99 16.63 -0.29
N VAL A 209 -3.77 17.62 0.14
CA VAL A 209 -3.29 18.79 0.87
C VAL A 209 -4.22 19.03 2.05
N THR A 210 -3.67 19.12 3.27
CA THR A 210 -4.45 19.35 4.50
C THR A 210 -5.68 18.46 4.67
N GLY A 211 -5.53 17.19 4.27
CA GLY A 211 -6.57 16.16 4.43
C GLY A 211 -7.62 16.11 3.34
N GLU A 212 -7.50 16.91 2.28
CA GLU A 212 -8.45 17.00 1.18
C GLU A 212 -7.81 16.62 -0.15
N ASN A 213 -8.62 16.13 -1.11
CA ASN A 213 -8.18 15.91 -2.49
C ASN A 213 -7.96 17.27 -3.19
N LYS A 214 -6.73 17.54 -3.61
CA LYS A 214 -6.41 18.77 -4.36
C LYS A 214 -6.34 18.52 -5.88
N PHE A 215 -5.73 17.39 -6.28
CA PHE A 215 -5.63 16.97 -7.67
C PHE A 215 -5.93 15.47 -7.76
N GLU A 216 -6.50 15.08 -8.89
CA GLU A 216 -6.72 13.69 -9.29
C GLU A 216 -6.55 13.61 -10.80
N GLY A 217 -5.97 12.51 -11.29
CA GLY A 217 -5.77 12.25 -12.72
C GLY A 217 -4.94 11.02 -12.96
N SER A 218 -4.72 10.69 -14.23
CA SER A 218 -3.76 9.64 -14.59
C SER A 218 -2.35 10.02 -14.14
N GLY A 219 -1.50 9.01 -13.90
CA GLY A 219 -0.09 9.27 -13.53
C GLY A 219 0.60 10.20 -14.55
N LYS A 220 0.32 10.01 -15.85
CA LYS A 220 0.88 10.84 -16.92
C LYS A 220 0.37 12.30 -16.88
N GLU A 221 -0.92 12.52 -16.63
CA GLU A 221 -1.50 13.87 -16.51
C GLU A 221 -0.88 14.61 -15.33
N LEU A 222 -0.82 13.99 -14.15
CA LEU A 222 -0.24 14.60 -12.95
C LEU A 222 1.26 14.87 -13.11
N LEU A 223 2.02 14.02 -13.81
CA LEU A 223 3.43 14.24 -14.13
C LEU A 223 3.65 15.48 -15.00
N ASN A 224 2.67 15.83 -15.84
CA ASN A 224 2.76 16.96 -16.77
C ASN A 224 2.03 18.22 -16.29
N ASP A 225 1.25 18.12 -15.21
CA ASP A 225 0.53 19.27 -14.64
C ASP A 225 1.52 20.31 -14.07
N PRO A 226 1.47 21.57 -14.50
CA PRO A 226 2.43 22.61 -14.07
C PRO A 226 2.35 22.92 -12.57
N GLU A 227 1.16 22.85 -11.95
CA GLU A 227 0.97 23.13 -10.53
C GLU A 227 1.48 21.95 -9.68
N VAL A 228 1.18 20.71 -10.08
CA VAL A 228 1.68 19.50 -9.43
C VAL A 228 3.20 19.44 -9.50
N ARG A 229 3.79 19.72 -10.67
CA ARG A 229 5.24 19.75 -10.86
C ARG A 229 5.91 20.74 -9.92
N ARG A 230 5.46 22.00 -9.93
CA ARG A 230 6.03 23.07 -9.11
C ARG A 230 5.88 22.80 -7.61
N SER A 231 4.74 22.24 -7.18
CA SER A 231 4.41 22.11 -5.75
C SER A 231 4.85 20.79 -5.14
N PHE A 232 4.97 19.70 -5.94
CA PHE A 232 5.14 18.35 -5.40
C PHE A 232 6.22 17.51 -6.09
N LEU A 233 6.69 17.88 -7.30
CA LEU A 233 7.69 17.11 -8.04
C LEU A 233 9.08 17.74 -8.04
N GLY A 234 9.27 18.90 -7.42
CA GLY A 234 10.57 19.56 -7.30
C GLY A 234 11.11 20.12 -8.62
N ALA A 235 10.23 20.57 -9.51
CA ALA A 235 10.57 21.15 -10.81
C ALA A 235 10.58 22.68 -10.75
#